data_5dbcad58f24edb3abb847bbb4f7afc31
#
_entry.id   5dbcad58f24edb3abb847bbb4f7afc31
#
_cell.length_a   1.000
_cell.length_b   1.000
_cell.length_c   1.000
_cell.angle_alpha   90.00
_cell.angle_beta   90.00
_cell.angle_gamma   90.00
#
_symmetry.space_group_name_H-M   'P 1'
#
loop_
_entity.id
_entity.type
_entity.pdbx_description
1 polymer ?
#
loop_
_entity_poly.entity_id
_entity_poly.type
_entity_poly.pdbx_seq_one_letter_code
_entity_poly.pdbx_strand_id
1 'polypeptide(L)'
;GLGTYTGADLVRIVWPNGMPQVEFDLEVDQVVRAVQRLKGSCPWVFAHNGSEMGFVTDFLWRSPLGMRINAQVVAGIAQTEDWVKIRGDQLIAQNEVYDIRITGELWETHFVDWVSLVAVDHPEGTSIFVDERFARGAPALEIYATTQPRSFAVVKDDRGRDVTDRVRVRDGQYVDTFGRGAYQGVTREHYVEVEMGDEVPKEGSLWLVGQGWIRPTDSSINVSLGQGSHPPPQGLSLHVFDGTDWRVVHPDLGFPAGKRKTVLIDLSGVFPQDVPRKFRLQTNLEIYWDRLAWAVPLGDSVMTIQSVPLDRARLRYRGFSQVTEADASSPEVPDYHALGGTSQMWRDLVGYYTRYGDVESLLAQVDDRYVIVNAGDEIQLQFEALPDPGEQVRDFVLKGDGWVKDGDYNTAFSTTVLPLPAHGVLSYDRAPETLEDDPVFKRNAEDWQRFHTRYVTPDWFDRALRNDRP
;
A
#
# COMPACT_ATOMS: atom_id res chain seq x y z
N GLY A 1 18.91 -33.46 9.30
CA GLY A 1 19.75 -33.73 8.13
C GLY A 1 18.94 -34.22 6.95
N LEU A 2 19.37 -33.92 5.74
CA LEU A 2 18.67 -34.27 4.49
C LEU A 2 18.98 -35.68 3.99
N GLY A 3 19.78 -36.48 4.76
CA GLY A 3 20.19 -37.85 4.36
C GLY A 3 21.11 -37.80 3.15
N THR A 4 20.73 -38.50 2.08
CA THR A 4 21.53 -38.63 0.83
C THR A 4 21.15 -37.57 -0.22
N TYR A 5 20.25 -36.65 0.07
CA TYR A 5 19.89 -35.56 -0.87
C TYR A 5 21.03 -34.55 -0.99
N THR A 6 21.20 -34.01 -2.18
CA THR A 6 22.29 -33.08 -2.52
C THR A 6 21.85 -31.60 -2.43
N GLY A 7 20.60 -31.34 -2.11
CA GLY A 7 20.04 -30.01 -1.98
C GLY A 7 18.62 -30.04 -1.44
N ALA A 8 18.06 -28.88 -1.24
CA ALA A 8 16.65 -28.65 -0.95
C ALA A 8 16.11 -27.61 -1.95
N ASP A 9 15.12 -28.00 -2.74
CA ASP A 9 14.47 -27.08 -3.67
C ASP A 9 13.79 -25.92 -2.93
N LEU A 10 13.37 -26.18 -1.69
CA LEU A 10 12.63 -25.23 -0.88
C LEU A 10 12.83 -25.51 0.61
N VAL A 11 13.13 -24.47 1.37
CA VAL A 11 13.07 -24.49 2.84
C VAL A 11 12.05 -23.47 3.32
N ARG A 12 10.97 -23.96 3.94
CA ARG A 12 9.95 -23.11 4.55
C ARG A 12 10.32 -22.85 6.02
N ILE A 13 10.43 -21.58 6.35
CA ILE A 13 10.66 -21.09 7.71
C ILE A 13 9.35 -20.46 8.19
N VAL A 14 8.89 -20.87 9.39
CA VAL A 14 7.78 -20.20 10.06
C VAL A 14 8.38 -19.47 11.27
N TRP A 15 8.37 -18.17 11.21
CA TRP A 15 8.90 -17.31 12.25
C TRP A 15 8.00 -17.32 13.48
N PRO A 16 8.51 -16.93 14.68
CA PRO A 16 7.72 -16.91 15.90
C PRO A 16 6.45 -16.04 15.84
N ASN A 17 6.42 -15.05 14.98
CA ASN A 17 5.23 -14.22 14.72
C ASN A 17 4.24 -14.85 13.72
N GLY A 18 4.45 -16.10 13.32
CA GLY A 18 3.60 -16.83 12.38
C GLY A 18 3.89 -16.54 10.90
N MET A 19 4.78 -15.60 10.59
CA MET A 19 5.10 -15.25 9.20
C MET A 19 5.86 -16.39 8.51
N PRO A 20 5.37 -16.92 7.38
CA PRO A 20 6.13 -17.86 6.58
C PRO A 20 7.13 -17.12 5.69
N GLN A 21 8.32 -17.69 5.58
CA GLN A 21 9.37 -17.26 4.66
C GLN A 21 9.87 -18.49 3.92
N VAL A 22 10.19 -18.34 2.65
CA VAL A 22 10.68 -19.42 1.82
C VAL A 22 12.04 -19.04 1.26
N GLU A 23 13.01 -19.95 1.40
CA GLU A 23 14.30 -19.92 0.74
C GLU A 23 14.35 -21.06 -0.27
N PHE A 24 14.88 -20.80 -1.47
CA PHE A 24 14.86 -21.75 -2.58
C PHE A 24 16.26 -22.24 -2.93
N ASP A 25 16.32 -23.41 -3.58
CA ASP A 25 17.50 -23.96 -4.25
C ASP A 25 18.77 -24.01 -3.36
N LEU A 26 18.60 -24.47 -2.12
CA LEU A 26 19.69 -24.53 -1.14
C LEU A 26 20.54 -25.82 -1.31
N GLU A 27 21.85 -25.64 -1.40
CA GLU A 27 22.78 -26.75 -1.37
C GLU A 27 22.88 -27.40 0.02
N VAL A 28 23.37 -28.67 0.09
CA VAL A 28 23.64 -29.32 1.35
C VAL A 28 24.95 -28.86 1.98
N ASP A 29 25.17 -29.28 3.24
CA ASP A 29 26.40 -29.03 4.00
C ASP A 29 26.74 -27.53 4.18
N GLN A 30 25.72 -26.70 4.27
CA GLN A 30 25.85 -25.27 4.58
C GLN A 30 25.03 -24.84 5.79
N VAL A 31 25.42 -23.74 6.39
CA VAL A 31 24.64 -23.04 7.40
C VAL A 31 23.80 -21.96 6.70
N VAL A 32 22.49 -22.14 6.69
CA VAL A 32 21.55 -21.14 6.19
C VAL A 32 21.29 -20.14 7.32
N ARG A 33 21.68 -18.90 7.13
CA ARG A 33 21.26 -17.78 7.99
C ARG A 33 20.08 -17.10 7.34
N ALA A 34 18.90 -17.34 7.89
CA ALA A 34 17.70 -16.62 7.48
C ALA A 34 17.50 -15.42 8.40
N VAL A 35 17.30 -14.24 7.82
CA VAL A 35 16.83 -13.05 8.50
C VAL A 35 15.35 -12.90 8.19
N GLN A 36 14.54 -12.64 9.21
CA GLN A 36 13.11 -12.45 9.00
C GLN A 36 12.91 -11.22 8.09
N ARG A 37 12.23 -11.44 6.99
CA ARG A 37 11.80 -10.37 6.08
C ARG A 37 10.39 -9.98 6.47
N LEU A 38 10.23 -8.76 6.96
CA LEU A 38 8.91 -8.22 7.22
C LEU A 38 8.27 -7.89 5.87
N LYS A 39 7.08 -8.43 5.64
CA LYS A 39 6.30 -8.07 4.46
C LYS A 39 5.53 -6.79 4.77
N GLY A 40 5.84 -5.77 4.04
CA GLY A 40 5.10 -4.52 4.01
C GLY A 40 4.28 -4.42 2.73
N SER A 41 3.94 -3.23 2.35
CA SER A 41 3.35 -2.89 1.06
C SER A 41 4.34 -2.10 0.21
N CYS A 42 4.30 -2.27 -1.12
CA CYS A 42 5.18 -1.71 -2.14
C CYS A 42 4.36 -1.57 -3.44
N PRO A 43 4.71 -0.72 -4.41
CA PRO A 43 5.92 0.10 -4.51
C PRO A 43 5.89 1.31 -3.57
N TRP A 44 7.06 1.87 -3.28
CA TRP A 44 7.17 3.06 -2.45
C TRP A 44 7.27 4.33 -3.27
N VAL A 45 6.59 5.36 -2.80
CA VAL A 45 6.60 6.69 -3.39
C VAL A 45 7.47 7.62 -2.55
N PHE A 46 8.42 8.24 -3.21
CA PHE A 46 9.22 9.33 -2.66
C PHE A 46 8.98 10.60 -3.47
N ALA A 47 9.02 11.75 -2.82
CA ALA A 47 8.87 13.05 -3.44
C ALA A 47 9.96 14.00 -2.93
N HIS A 48 10.42 14.90 -3.81
CA HIS A 48 11.47 15.87 -3.46
C HIS A 48 10.86 17.07 -2.73
N ASN A 49 11.26 17.27 -1.46
CA ASN A 49 10.69 18.29 -0.57
C ASN A 49 11.42 19.65 -0.62
N GLY A 50 12.26 19.83 -1.66
CA GLY A 50 13.11 21.03 -1.80
C GLY A 50 14.55 20.83 -1.29
N SER A 51 14.78 19.87 -0.40
CA SER A 51 16.10 19.54 0.14
C SER A 51 16.51 18.09 -0.17
N GLU A 52 15.57 17.14 -0.09
CA GLU A 52 15.84 15.73 -0.25
C GLU A 52 14.62 14.96 -0.75
N MET A 53 14.82 13.71 -1.17
CA MET A 53 13.75 12.76 -1.45
C MET A 53 13.21 12.19 -0.16
N GLY A 54 12.00 12.58 0.22
CA GLY A 54 11.30 12.10 1.39
C GLY A 54 10.31 10.97 1.06
N PHE A 55 10.19 9.98 1.95
CA PHE A 55 9.17 8.92 1.82
C PHE A 55 7.77 9.49 2.05
N VAL A 56 6.87 9.24 1.10
CA VAL A 56 5.47 9.65 1.16
C VAL A 56 4.59 8.52 1.69
N THR A 57 4.47 7.46 0.92
CA THR A 57 3.58 6.31 1.19
C THR A 57 3.89 5.18 0.20
N ASP A 58 3.15 4.09 0.27
CA ASP A 58 3.09 3.06 -0.77
C ASP A 58 1.97 3.32 -1.78
N PHE A 59 1.98 2.59 -2.90
CA PHE A 59 1.15 2.88 -4.06
C PHE A 59 0.76 1.61 -4.81
N LEU A 60 -0.36 1.63 -5.56
CA LEU A 60 -0.87 0.51 -6.38
C LEU A 60 -1.12 -0.79 -5.57
N TRP A 61 -1.47 -0.67 -4.32
CA TRP A 61 -1.64 -1.81 -3.43
C TRP A 61 -3.02 -2.52 -3.57
N ARG A 62 -3.95 -1.91 -4.30
CA ARG A 62 -5.36 -2.35 -4.39
C ARG A 62 -5.60 -3.49 -5.39
N SER A 63 -4.63 -3.84 -6.22
CA SER A 63 -4.78 -4.79 -7.33
C SER A 63 -3.78 -5.96 -7.27
N PRO A 64 -3.81 -6.78 -6.20
CA PRO A 64 -2.90 -7.91 -6.05
C PRO A 64 -3.28 -9.05 -7.00
N LEU A 65 -2.35 -9.46 -7.86
CA LEU A 65 -2.51 -10.57 -8.79
C LEU A 65 -2.26 -11.91 -8.10
N GLY A 66 -3.19 -12.83 -8.22
CA GLY A 66 -3.03 -14.19 -7.73
C GLY A 66 -3.03 -14.33 -6.20
N MET A 67 -3.28 -13.26 -5.46
CA MET A 67 -3.35 -13.30 -4.00
C MET A 67 -4.40 -14.30 -3.52
N ARG A 68 -4.04 -15.19 -2.61
CA ARG A 68 -4.99 -16.11 -2.01
C ARG A 68 -5.63 -15.53 -0.77
N ILE A 69 -6.97 -15.64 -0.73
CA ILE A 69 -7.77 -15.32 0.46
C ILE A 69 -7.82 -16.53 1.41
N ASN A 70 -7.78 -17.73 0.85
CA ASN A 70 -7.66 -19.02 1.54
C ASN A 70 -7.10 -20.07 0.56
N ALA A 71 -7.04 -21.33 0.96
CA ALA A 71 -6.46 -22.41 0.14
C ALA A 71 -7.19 -22.64 -1.20
N GLN A 72 -8.46 -22.28 -1.32
CA GLN A 72 -9.30 -22.53 -2.50
C GLN A 72 -9.57 -21.29 -3.35
N VAL A 73 -9.49 -20.08 -2.76
CA VAL A 73 -9.97 -18.85 -3.38
C VAL A 73 -8.82 -17.90 -3.63
N VAL A 74 -8.69 -17.47 -4.88
CA VAL A 74 -7.84 -16.34 -5.30
C VAL A 74 -8.67 -15.06 -5.27
N ALA A 75 -8.10 -13.97 -4.78
CA ALA A 75 -8.75 -12.66 -4.78
C ALA A 75 -9.08 -12.22 -6.20
N GLY A 76 -10.28 -11.68 -6.39
CA GLY A 76 -10.62 -10.93 -7.61
C GLY A 76 -9.95 -9.56 -7.62
N ILE A 77 -9.74 -9.01 -8.80
CA ILE A 77 -9.22 -7.65 -9.00
C ILE A 77 -10.42 -6.75 -9.28
N ALA A 78 -10.74 -5.89 -8.33
CA ALA A 78 -11.90 -4.99 -8.45
C ALA A 78 -11.52 -3.57 -8.83
N GLN A 79 -10.31 -3.13 -8.51
CA GLN A 79 -9.84 -1.77 -8.75
C GLN A 79 -8.34 -1.77 -9.01
N THR A 80 -7.94 -1.25 -10.16
CA THR A 80 -6.55 -1.11 -10.59
C THR A 80 -6.00 0.29 -10.36
N GLU A 81 -6.90 1.28 -10.32
CA GLU A 81 -6.55 2.67 -10.09
C GLU A 81 -6.37 2.95 -8.59
N ASP A 82 -5.30 3.64 -8.23
CA ASP A 82 -4.96 4.07 -6.88
C ASP A 82 -4.55 5.54 -6.86
N TRP A 83 -5.02 6.26 -5.84
CA TRP A 83 -4.73 7.67 -5.64
C TRP A 83 -4.11 7.88 -4.28
N VAL A 84 -3.02 8.66 -4.22
CA VAL A 84 -2.34 8.98 -2.98
C VAL A 84 -2.11 10.49 -2.87
N LYS A 85 -2.33 11.03 -1.69
CA LYS A 85 -2.07 12.42 -1.41
C LYS A 85 -0.59 12.65 -1.14
N ILE A 86 -0.03 13.71 -1.76
CA ILE A 86 1.28 14.29 -1.45
C ILE A 86 1.03 15.73 -0.96
N ARG A 87 1.50 16.05 0.26
CA ARG A 87 1.34 17.43 0.78
C ARG A 87 2.29 18.38 0.06
N GLY A 88 1.93 19.67 0.02
CA GLY A 88 2.76 20.70 -0.59
C GLY A 88 4.17 20.81 -0.01
N ASP A 89 4.34 20.54 1.30
CA ASP A 89 5.65 20.51 1.95
C ASP A 89 6.48 19.25 1.61
N GLN A 90 5.87 18.23 1.03
CA GLN A 90 6.54 17.00 0.58
C GLN A 90 6.98 17.06 -0.89
N LEU A 91 6.38 17.94 -1.70
CA LEU A 91 6.68 18.05 -3.14
C LEU A 91 6.92 19.52 -3.52
N ILE A 92 8.17 19.91 -3.58
CA ILE A 92 8.61 21.27 -3.91
C ILE A 92 9.41 21.22 -5.21
N ALA A 93 9.05 22.09 -6.15
CA ALA A 93 9.72 22.16 -7.44
C ALA A 93 11.20 22.53 -7.29
N GLN A 94 12.07 21.86 -8.03
CA GLN A 94 13.48 22.16 -8.18
C GLN A 94 13.79 22.27 -9.67
N ASN A 95 14.45 23.37 -10.09
CA ASN A 95 14.77 23.60 -11.48
C ASN A 95 13.56 23.43 -12.43
N GLU A 96 12.43 24.01 -12.04
CA GLU A 96 11.17 24.01 -12.79
C GLU A 96 10.53 22.62 -12.96
N VAL A 97 10.89 21.62 -12.13
CA VAL A 97 10.26 20.30 -12.14
C VAL A 97 9.89 19.83 -10.74
N TYR A 98 8.77 19.10 -10.63
CA TYR A 98 8.43 18.26 -9.47
C TYR A 98 9.02 16.88 -9.71
N ASP A 99 9.76 16.35 -8.74
CA ASP A 99 10.46 15.08 -8.85
C ASP A 99 9.87 14.03 -7.90
N ILE A 100 9.35 12.93 -8.48
CA ILE A 100 8.74 11.80 -7.76
C ILE A 100 9.46 10.51 -8.17
N ARG A 101 9.62 9.59 -7.21
CA ARG A 101 10.19 8.26 -7.42
C ARG A 101 9.22 7.19 -7.00
N ILE A 102 9.11 6.13 -7.80
CA ILE A 102 8.38 4.90 -7.47
C ILE A 102 9.38 3.76 -7.48
N THR A 103 9.59 3.08 -6.33
CA THR A 103 10.65 2.07 -6.18
C THR A 103 10.08 0.70 -5.86
N GLY A 104 10.55 -0.32 -6.56
CA GLY A 104 10.28 -1.73 -6.24
C GLY A 104 11.26 -2.21 -5.16
N GLU A 105 10.81 -2.37 -3.93
CA GLU A 105 11.68 -2.63 -2.78
C GLU A 105 11.48 -4.02 -2.17
N LEU A 106 10.33 -4.62 -2.42
CA LEU A 106 9.95 -5.90 -1.83
C LEU A 106 9.90 -7.01 -2.87
N TRP A 107 9.55 -8.20 -2.44
CA TRP A 107 9.42 -9.40 -3.26
C TRP A 107 8.20 -9.34 -4.19
N GLU A 108 8.19 -8.38 -5.07
CA GLU A 108 7.03 -8.06 -5.91
C GLU A 108 7.46 -7.63 -7.30
N THR A 109 6.63 -7.94 -8.29
CA THR A 109 6.68 -7.36 -9.62
C THR A 109 5.49 -6.43 -9.79
N HIS A 110 5.74 -5.21 -10.24
CA HIS A 110 4.69 -4.23 -10.48
C HIS A 110 4.48 -4.00 -11.96
N PHE A 111 3.22 -3.86 -12.37
CA PHE A 111 2.80 -3.52 -13.72
C PHE A 111 2.15 -2.14 -13.63
N VAL A 112 2.91 -1.09 -13.94
CA VAL A 112 2.44 0.31 -13.84
C VAL A 112 1.98 0.75 -15.22
N ASP A 113 0.67 0.85 -15.41
CA ASP A 113 0.06 1.14 -16.71
C ASP A 113 -0.09 2.64 -16.98
N TRP A 114 -0.36 3.41 -15.94
CA TRP A 114 -0.55 4.84 -16.05
C TRP A 114 -0.15 5.57 -14.77
N VAL A 115 0.36 6.80 -14.94
CA VAL A 115 0.58 7.73 -13.83
C VAL A 115 0.19 9.15 -14.23
N SER A 116 -0.39 9.90 -13.30
CA SER A 116 -0.73 11.29 -13.46
C SER A 116 -0.56 12.03 -12.14
N LEU A 117 -0.16 13.29 -12.22
CA LEU A 117 -0.10 14.17 -11.07
C LEU A 117 -1.10 15.30 -11.27
N VAL A 118 -1.87 15.59 -10.23
CA VAL A 118 -2.71 16.80 -10.17
C VAL A 118 -2.30 17.66 -8.99
N ALA A 119 -2.25 18.96 -9.20
CA ALA A 119 -2.13 19.96 -8.16
C ALA A 119 -3.52 20.40 -7.71
N VAL A 120 -3.66 20.59 -6.41
CA VAL A 120 -4.91 21.03 -5.77
C VAL A 120 -4.62 22.29 -4.98
N ASP A 121 -5.04 23.43 -5.49
CA ASP A 121 -4.91 24.71 -4.83
C ASP A 121 -6.16 24.99 -4.00
N HIS A 122 -5.99 25.32 -2.73
CA HIS A 122 -7.08 25.53 -1.78
C HIS A 122 -6.73 26.60 -0.74
N PRO A 123 -7.73 27.24 -0.08
CA PRO A 123 -7.49 28.23 0.95
C PRO A 123 -6.76 27.65 2.16
N GLU A 124 -5.97 28.49 2.82
CA GLU A 124 -5.46 28.19 4.16
C GLU A 124 -6.64 27.85 5.11
N GLY A 125 -6.43 26.87 6.01
CA GLY A 125 -7.51 26.39 6.90
C GLY A 125 -8.43 25.32 6.28
N THR A 126 -8.21 24.96 5.00
CA THR A 126 -8.82 23.82 4.35
C THR A 126 -7.84 22.63 4.32
N SER A 127 -8.33 21.42 4.32
CA SER A 127 -7.53 20.22 4.13
C SER A 127 -8.07 19.40 2.98
N ILE A 128 -7.16 18.84 2.19
CA ILE A 128 -7.48 18.01 1.03
C ILE A 128 -7.19 16.56 1.35
N PHE A 129 -8.04 15.64 0.92
CA PHE A 129 -7.90 14.21 1.12
C PHE A 129 -8.34 13.43 -0.11
N VAL A 130 -7.80 12.22 -0.21
CA VAL A 130 -8.35 11.09 -0.96
C VAL A 130 -8.63 9.96 0.01
N ASP A 131 -9.61 9.12 -0.27
CA ASP A 131 -9.92 7.97 0.58
C ASP A 131 -9.04 6.78 0.17
N GLU A 132 -8.03 6.49 0.98
CA GLU A 132 -7.01 5.49 0.71
C GLU A 132 -7.34 4.15 1.37
N ARG A 133 -8.62 3.76 1.39
CA ARG A 133 -9.05 2.45 1.90
C ARG A 133 -9.01 1.38 0.83
N PHE A 134 -8.66 0.17 1.25
CA PHE A 134 -9.03 -1.05 0.55
C PHE A 134 -10.37 -1.56 1.12
N ALA A 135 -11.41 -1.64 0.31
CA ALA A 135 -12.72 -2.08 0.72
C ALA A 135 -13.43 -2.88 -0.39
N ARG A 136 -14.34 -3.77 -0.01
CA ARG A 136 -15.32 -4.31 -0.95
C ARG A 136 -16.22 -3.16 -1.40
N GLY A 137 -16.39 -2.94 -2.70
CA GLY A 137 -17.02 -1.70 -3.16
C GLY A 137 -16.10 -0.54 -2.83
N ALA A 138 -15.01 -0.45 -3.59
CA ALA A 138 -13.99 0.56 -3.42
C ALA A 138 -14.59 1.96 -3.25
N PRO A 139 -14.04 2.79 -2.36
CA PRO A 139 -14.45 4.18 -2.24
C PRO A 139 -14.28 4.89 -3.58
N ALA A 140 -15.11 5.90 -3.81
CA ALA A 140 -14.98 6.74 -5.00
C ALA A 140 -13.58 7.36 -5.06
N LEU A 141 -12.99 7.38 -6.26
CA LEU A 141 -11.72 8.04 -6.51
C LEU A 141 -12.00 9.53 -6.75
N GLU A 142 -12.11 10.26 -5.65
CA GLU A 142 -12.41 11.69 -5.62
C GLU A 142 -11.45 12.42 -4.70
N ILE A 143 -11.28 13.71 -4.95
CA ILE A 143 -10.51 14.60 -4.08
C ILE A 143 -11.52 15.37 -3.23
N TYR A 144 -11.39 15.23 -1.93
CA TYR A 144 -12.30 15.82 -0.96
C TYR A 144 -11.65 17.00 -0.24
N ALA A 145 -12.38 18.12 -0.16
CA ALA A 145 -12.02 19.24 0.68
C ALA A 145 -12.80 19.19 2.01
N THR A 146 -12.14 19.49 3.10
CA THR A 146 -12.75 19.56 4.43
C THR A 146 -12.23 20.78 5.19
N THR A 147 -12.93 21.16 6.26
CA THR A 147 -12.32 22.00 7.28
C THR A 147 -11.06 21.34 7.83
N GLN A 148 -10.17 22.10 8.48
CA GLN A 148 -9.04 21.52 9.20
C GLN A 148 -9.53 20.44 10.19
N PRO A 149 -9.02 19.19 10.12
CA PRO A 149 -9.44 18.13 11.03
C PRO A 149 -9.10 18.45 12.49
N ARG A 150 -10.05 18.26 13.38
CA ARG A 150 -9.97 18.51 14.81
C ARG A 150 -10.03 17.21 15.60
N SER A 151 -9.26 17.11 16.67
CA SER A 151 -9.20 15.94 17.52
C SER A 151 -10.52 15.69 18.26
N PHE A 152 -10.83 14.44 18.53
CA PHE A 152 -11.92 14.06 19.41
C PHE A 152 -11.57 14.35 20.88
N ALA A 153 -12.59 14.45 21.73
CA ALA A 153 -12.43 14.76 23.15
C ALA A 153 -11.74 13.62 23.90
N VAL A 154 -12.20 12.39 23.69
CA VAL A 154 -11.67 11.19 24.35
C VAL A 154 -11.66 10.03 23.37
N VAL A 155 -10.53 9.31 23.33
CA VAL A 155 -10.38 8.05 22.62
C VAL A 155 -9.85 6.99 23.57
N LYS A 156 -10.53 5.85 23.64
CA LYS A 156 -10.16 4.72 24.49
C LYS A 156 -9.91 3.47 23.65
N ASP A 157 -9.01 2.64 24.09
CA ASP A 157 -8.87 1.30 23.55
C ASP A 157 -9.94 0.34 24.11
N ASP A 158 -9.97 -0.88 23.61
CA ASP A 158 -10.90 -1.94 24.00
C ASP A 158 -10.70 -2.46 25.44
N ARG A 159 -9.66 -2.01 26.13
CA ARG A 159 -9.42 -2.25 27.56
C ARG A 159 -9.81 -1.05 28.43
N GLY A 160 -10.40 -0.02 27.81
CA GLY A 160 -10.83 1.20 28.50
C GLY A 160 -9.70 2.17 28.85
N ARG A 161 -8.48 1.95 28.33
CA ARG A 161 -7.34 2.85 28.56
C ARG A 161 -7.48 4.08 27.66
N ASP A 162 -7.20 5.25 28.21
CA ASP A 162 -7.15 6.47 27.44
C ASP A 162 -5.94 6.46 26.48
N VAL A 163 -6.21 6.60 25.18
CA VAL A 163 -5.22 6.66 24.10
C VAL A 163 -5.35 7.95 23.29
N THR A 164 -6.07 8.94 23.84
CA THR A 164 -6.38 10.21 23.15
C THR A 164 -5.13 10.90 22.63
N ASP A 165 -4.06 10.95 23.44
CA ASP A 165 -2.83 11.63 23.04
C ASP A 165 -2.12 10.94 21.87
N ARG A 166 -2.26 9.62 21.71
CA ARG A 166 -1.66 8.84 20.61
C ARG A 166 -2.35 9.06 19.26
N VAL A 167 -3.56 9.61 19.27
CA VAL A 167 -4.34 9.86 18.04
C VAL A 167 -4.65 11.33 17.79
N ARG A 168 -4.05 12.22 18.57
CA ARG A 168 -4.30 13.67 18.49
C ARG A 168 -3.60 14.31 17.30
N VAL A 169 -2.35 13.94 17.05
CA VAL A 169 -1.49 14.48 16.01
C VAL A 169 -0.81 13.33 15.26
N ARG A 170 -0.44 13.58 14.02
CA ARG A 170 0.31 12.63 13.21
C ARG A 170 1.80 12.76 13.54
N ASP A 171 2.29 11.95 14.46
CA ASP A 171 3.69 12.00 14.96
C ASP A 171 4.41 10.64 14.98
N GLY A 172 3.74 9.59 14.45
CA GLY A 172 4.27 8.24 14.42
C GLY A 172 4.13 7.47 15.73
N GLN A 173 3.36 8.00 16.70
CA GLN A 173 3.03 7.29 17.93
C GLN A 173 1.68 6.59 17.79
N TYR A 174 1.71 5.35 17.38
CA TYR A 174 0.52 4.60 17.02
C TYR A 174 -0.19 3.98 18.22
N VAL A 175 -1.51 3.77 18.07
CA VAL A 175 -2.28 2.90 18.96
C VAL A 175 -1.94 1.45 18.65
N ASP A 176 -1.34 0.76 19.61
CA ASP A 176 -0.81 -0.61 19.51
C ASP A 176 -1.34 -1.55 20.61
N THR A 177 -2.40 -1.13 21.31
CA THR A 177 -2.85 -1.73 22.57
C THR A 177 -3.54 -3.08 22.42
N PHE A 178 -3.88 -3.49 21.21
CA PHE A 178 -4.53 -4.76 20.90
C PHE A 178 -3.59 -5.98 21.02
N GLY A 179 -2.27 -5.76 20.91
CA GLY A 179 -1.26 -6.81 20.92
C GLY A 179 -1.16 -7.56 19.60
N ARG A 180 -0.11 -8.35 19.45
CA ARG A 180 0.12 -9.15 18.25
C ARG A 180 -0.59 -10.49 18.33
N GLY A 181 -1.11 -10.95 17.18
CA GLY A 181 -1.66 -12.28 17.00
C GLY A 181 -0.58 -13.34 16.74
N ALA A 182 -1.00 -14.59 16.54
CA ALA A 182 -0.12 -15.69 16.14
C ALA A 182 0.36 -15.57 14.68
N TYR A 183 -0.33 -14.79 13.88
CA TYR A 183 -0.01 -14.50 12.46
C TYR A 183 0.10 -13.00 12.26
N GLN A 184 1.02 -12.59 11.40
CA GLN A 184 1.11 -11.18 11.00
C GLN A 184 -0.19 -10.73 10.33
N GLY A 185 -0.60 -9.51 10.61
CA GLY A 185 -1.75 -8.85 9.99
C GLY A 185 -3.09 -9.14 10.64
N VAL A 186 -3.16 -10.15 11.51
CA VAL A 186 -4.39 -10.49 12.24
C VAL A 186 -4.12 -10.67 13.74
N THR A 187 -5.11 -10.28 14.53
CA THR A 187 -5.05 -10.33 15.98
C THR A 187 -6.41 -10.75 16.55
N ARG A 188 -6.58 -10.69 17.84
CA ARG A 188 -7.90 -10.79 18.43
C ARG A 188 -8.79 -9.62 17.98
N GLU A 189 -10.08 -9.79 18.06
CA GLU A 189 -11.00 -8.67 17.88
C GLU A 189 -10.72 -7.57 18.90
N HIS A 190 -10.66 -6.33 18.43
CA HIS A 190 -10.40 -5.14 19.22
C HIS A 190 -11.06 -3.91 18.59
N TYR A 191 -11.14 -2.82 19.34
CA TYR A 191 -11.69 -1.57 18.86
C TYR A 191 -10.99 -0.36 19.48
N VAL A 192 -11.15 0.79 18.82
CA VAL A 192 -11.00 2.10 19.45
C VAL A 192 -12.40 2.69 19.64
N GLU A 193 -12.68 3.17 20.86
CA GLU A 193 -13.91 3.85 21.23
C GLU A 193 -13.67 5.35 21.28
N VAL A 194 -14.47 6.08 20.54
CA VAL A 194 -14.40 7.53 20.45
C VAL A 194 -15.60 8.16 21.10
N GLU A 195 -15.36 9.10 22.01
CA GLU A 195 -16.36 9.95 22.61
C GLU A 195 -16.25 11.35 22.02
N MET A 196 -17.34 11.82 21.41
CA MET A 196 -17.40 13.12 20.77
C MET A 196 -17.59 14.21 21.82
N GLY A 197 -16.78 15.27 21.74
CA GLY A 197 -16.97 16.49 22.55
C GLY A 197 -18.14 17.34 22.07
N ASP A 198 -18.48 18.33 22.87
CA ASP A 198 -19.57 19.28 22.55
C ASP A 198 -19.24 20.19 21.36
N GLU A 199 -17.97 20.34 21.00
CA GLU A 199 -17.48 21.11 19.86
C GLU A 199 -17.76 20.43 18.51
N VAL A 200 -18.07 19.12 18.50
CA VAL A 200 -18.39 18.38 17.28
C VAL A 200 -19.81 18.73 16.83
N PRO A 201 -20.02 19.18 15.57
CA PRO A 201 -21.35 19.53 15.06
C PRO A 201 -22.36 18.40 15.29
N LYS A 202 -23.56 18.75 15.76
CA LYS A 202 -24.65 17.79 15.98
C LYS A 202 -25.51 17.56 14.74
N GLU A 203 -25.49 18.51 13.83
CA GLU A 203 -26.26 18.52 12.58
C GLU A 203 -25.33 18.78 11.41
N GLY A 204 -25.78 18.41 10.21
CA GLY A 204 -25.01 18.56 8.98
C GLY A 204 -24.06 17.41 8.72
N SER A 205 -23.22 17.59 7.71
CA SER A 205 -22.23 16.59 7.31
C SER A 205 -21.06 16.56 8.27
N LEU A 206 -20.65 15.36 8.63
CA LEU A 206 -19.55 15.12 9.57
C LEU A 206 -18.76 13.90 9.13
N TRP A 207 -17.45 14.05 9.01
CA TRP A 207 -16.57 12.95 8.64
C TRP A 207 -15.53 12.64 9.72
N LEU A 208 -15.26 11.36 9.88
CA LEU A 208 -14.04 10.88 10.52
C LEU A 208 -12.91 10.87 9.50
N VAL A 209 -11.81 11.49 9.87
CA VAL A 209 -10.53 11.43 9.17
C VAL A 209 -9.59 10.59 10.03
N GLY A 210 -9.43 9.32 9.65
CA GLY A 210 -8.48 8.39 10.28
C GLY A 210 -7.18 8.34 9.50
N GLN A 211 -6.05 8.45 10.19
CA GLN A 211 -4.74 8.28 9.57
C GLN A 211 -3.97 7.18 10.30
N GLY A 212 -3.45 6.23 9.54
CA GLY A 212 -2.79 5.08 10.12
C GLY A 212 -2.15 4.19 9.07
N TRP A 213 -1.81 2.99 9.49
CA TRP A 213 -1.26 1.98 8.62
C TRP A 213 -1.77 0.59 9.02
N ILE A 214 -1.63 -0.35 8.12
CA ILE A 214 -1.93 -1.76 8.36
C ILE A 214 -0.64 -2.58 8.24
N ARG A 215 -0.47 -3.55 9.15
CA ARG A 215 0.43 -4.65 8.88
C ARG A 215 -0.35 -5.69 8.07
N PRO A 216 -0.02 -5.91 6.78
CA PRO A 216 -0.84 -6.76 5.94
C PRO A 216 -0.66 -8.24 6.22
N THR A 217 -1.64 -9.03 5.86
CA THR A 217 -1.48 -10.47 5.60
C THR A 217 -0.90 -10.69 4.20
N ASP A 218 -0.57 -11.92 3.88
CA ASP A 218 -0.18 -12.38 2.54
C ASP A 218 -0.88 -13.69 2.18
N SER A 219 -0.64 -14.19 0.98
CA SER A 219 -1.24 -15.46 0.51
C SER A 219 -0.94 -16.63 1.45
N SER A 220 0.30 -16.77 1.94
CA SER A 220 0.70 -17.85 2.85
C SER A 220 0.01 -17.75 4.21
N ILE A 221 -0.12 -16.55 4.74
CA ILE A 221 -0.83 -16.30 5.99
C ILE A 221 -2.32 -16.61 5.81
N ASN A 222 -2.95 -16.09 4.76
CA ASN A 222 -4.37 -16.32 4.47
C ASN A 222 -4.71 -17.80 4.29
N VAL A 223 -3.85 -18.56 3.57
CA VAL A 223 -4.01 -20.01 3.44
C VAL A 223 -3.90 -20.70 4.81
N SER A 224 -2.94 -20.31 5.64
CA SER A 224 -2.75 -20.87 6.97
C SER A 224 -3.93 -20.58 7.90
N LEU A 225 -4.47 -19.37 7.86
CA LEU A 225 -5.66 -18.96 8.61
C LEU A 225 -6.89 -19.78 8.17
N GLY A 226 -7.10 -19.94 6.86
CA GLY A 226 -8.21 -20.69 6.31
C GLY A 226 -8.17 -22.20 6.57
N GLN A 227 -7.00 -22.74 6.95
CA GLN A 227 -6.81 -24.15 7.33
C GLN A 227 -6.84 -24.37 8.85
N GLY A 228 -6.84 -23.29 9.63
CA GLY A 228 -6.84 -23.30 11.08
C GLY A 228 -8.21 -22.99 11.69
N SER A 229 -8.20 -22.73 12.98
CA SER A 229 -9.38 -22.30 13.76
C SER A 229 -9.43 -20.80 14.01
N HIS A 230 -8.50 -20.04 13.42
CA HIS A 230 -8.45 -18.59 13.57
C HIS A 230 -9.63 -17.94 12.82
N PRO A 231 -10.31 -16.96 13.41
CA PRO A 231 -11.33 -16.19 12.69
C PRO A 231 -10.73 -15.55 11.41
N PRO A 232 -11.49 -15.48 10.31
CA PRO A 232 -11.03 -14.84 9.09
C PRO A 232 -10.71 -13.34 9.34
N PRO A 233 -9.82 -12.74 8.55
CA PRO A 233 -9.57 -11.30 8.59
C PRO A 233 -10.88 -10.50 8.38
N GLN A 234 -11.12 -9.52 9.23
CA GLN A 234 -12.30 -8.66 9.20
C GLN A 234 -11.87 -7.20 9.14
N GLY A 235 -12.26 -6.50 8.07
CA GLY A 235 -12.08 -5.06 7.93
C GLY A 235 -12.73 -4.28 9.07
N LEU A 236 -12.59 -2.98 9.03
CA LEU A 236 -13.19 -2.06 10.00
C LEU A 236 -14.72 -2.17 9.95
N SER A 237 -15.35 -2.20 11.10
CA SER A 237 -16.79 -1.98 11.26
C SER A 237 -17.04 -0.77 12.15
N LEU A 238 -18.09 -0.01 11.83
CA LEU A 238 -18.53 1.13 12.62
C LEU A 238 -19.71 0.74 13.50
N HIS A 239 -19.55 0.90 14.79
CA HIS A 239 -20.59 0.71 15.78
C HIS A 239 -20.91 2.03 16.46
N VAL A 240 -22.17 2.32 16.67
CA VAL A 240 -22.65 3.54 17.35
C VAL A 240 -23.40 3.15 18.62
N PHE A 241 -23.16 3.88 19.70
CA PHE A 241 -23.87 3.70 20.97
C PHE A 241 -25.29 4.26 20.85
N ASP A 242 -26.31 3.44 21.20
CA ASP A 242 -27.72 3.84 21.12
C ASP A 242 -28.33 4.30 22.44
N GLY A 243 -27.50 4.39 23.48
CA GLY A 243 -27.93 4.72 24.85
C GLY A 243 -27.93 3.50 25.78
N THR A 244 -27.97 2.29 25.24
CA THR A 244 -27.98 1.03 26.00
C THR A 244 -26.90 0.08 25.46
N ASP A 245 -26.85 -0.09 24.15
CA ASP A 245 -26.01 -1.05 23.47
C ASP A 245 -25.26 -0.45 22.26
N TRP A 246 -24.36 -1.25 21.66
CA TRP A 246 -23.61 -0.89 20.48
C TRP A 246 -24.28 -1.46 19.22
N ARG A 247 -24.75 -0.60 18.34
CA ARG A 247 -25.40 -0.96 17.08
C ARG A 247 -24.41 -0.86 15.93
N VAL A 248 -24.29 -1.93 15.16
CA VAL A 248 -23.50 -1.90 13.91
C VAL A 248 -24.22 -1.02 12.89
N VAL A 249 -23.50 0.01 12.40
CA VAL A 249 -23.97 0.92 11.35
C VAL A 249 -23.39 0.49 10.00
N HIS A 250 -22.09 0.22 9.97
CA HIS A 250 -21.38 -0.28 8.79
C HIS A 250 -20.58 -1.51 9.17
N PRO A 251 -20.93 -2.69 8.64
CA PRO A 251 -20.29 -3.94 9.03
C PRO A 251 -18.91 -4.17 8.36
N ASP A 252 -18.64 -3.52 7.23
CA ASP A 252 -17.39 -3.65 6.47
C ASP A 252 -17.05 -2.34 5.79
N LEU A 253 -16.08 -1.63 6.34
CA LEU A 253 -15.54 -0.37 5.81
C LEU A 253 -14.18 -0.58 5.15
N GLY A 254 -13.68 -1.82 5.07
CA GLY A 254 -12.33 -2.08 4.61
C GLY A 254 -11.26 -1.69 5.64
N PHE A 255 -10.09 -1.26 5.17
CA PHE A 255 -8.94 -0.93 6.00
C PHE A 255 -7.97 0.02 5.25
N PRO A 256 -7.05 0.71 5.94
CA PRO A 256 -6.02 1.54 5.31
C PRO A 256 -5.20 0.70 4.31
N ALA A 257 -5.08 1.14 3.05
CA ALA A 257 -4.42 0.37 2.00
C ALA A 257 -2.89 0.52 2.06
N GLY A 258 -2.26 0.16 3.16
CA GLY A 258 -0.81 0.15 3.31
C GLY A 258 -0.27 1.09 4.38
N LYS A 259 0.83 1.81 4.06
CA LYS A 259 1.57 2.70 4.97
C LYS A 259 1.05 4.14 4.90
N ARG A 260 0.90 4.80 6.05
CA ARG A 260 0.59 6.24 6.14
C ARG A 260 -0.66 6.67 5.35
N LYS A 261 -1.72 5.88 5.43
CA LYS A 261 -2.96 6.07 4.67
C LYS A 261 -4.00 6.90 5.40
N THR A 262 -4.83 7.57 4.63
CA THR A 262 -6.01 8.29 5.13
C THR A 262 -7.28 7.51 4.84
N VAL A 263 -8.12 7.37 5.84
CA VAL A 263 -9.44 6.73 5.78
C VAL A 263 -10.49 7.78 6.06
N LEU A 264 -11.46 7.92 5.16
CA LEU A 264 -12.59 8.84 5.32
C LEU A 264 -13.87 8.04 5.60
N ILE A 265 -14.55 8.33 6.71
CA ILE A 265 -15.80 7.65 7.07
C ILE A 265 -16.86 8.72 7.34
N ASP A 266 -17.98 8.63 6.62
CA ASP A 266 -19.12 9.50 6.85
C ASP A 266 -19.83 9.13 8.16
N LEU A 267 -19.89 10.08 9.08
CA LEU A 267 -20.58 10.00 10.35
C LEU A 267 -21.89 10.80 10.38
N SER A 268 -22.31 11.32 9.24
CA SER A 268 -23.51 12.18 9.15
C SER A 268 -24.77 11.38 9.48
N GLY A 269 -25.55 11.86 10.43
CA GLY A 269 -26.84 11.26 10.77
C GLY A 269 -26.82 9.86 11.38
N VAL A 270 -25.64 9.31 11.74
CA VAL A 270 -25.56 7.95 12.30
C VAL A 270 -25.89 7.89 13.79
N PHE A 271 -25.81 9.01 14.50
CA PHE A 271 -26.00 9.09 15.94
C PHE A 271 -27.47 9.27 16.33
N PRO A 272 -27.98 8.51 17.31
CA PRO A 272 -29.30 8.75 17.88
C PRO A 272 -29.38 10.12 18.58
N GLN A 273 -30.58 10.67 18.68
CA GLN A 273 -30.82 11.88 19.46
C GLN A 273 -30.86 11.54 20.96
N ASP A 274 -30.52 12.54 21.79
CA ASP A 274 -30.63 12.51 23.24
C ASP A 274 -29.77 11.44 23.97
N VAL A 275 -28.74 10.91 23.30
CA VAL A 275 -27.77 10.00 23.91
C VAL A 275 -26.33 10.52 23.69
N PRO A 276 -25.36 10.14 24.54
CA PRO A 276 -23.97 10.49 24.31
C PRO A 276 -23.47 9.96 22.96
N ARG A 277 -22.93 10.83 22.14
CA ARG A 277 -22.41 10.47 20.81
C ARG A 277 -21.08 9.75 20.98
N LYS A 278 -21.13 8.43 20.84
CA LYS A 278 -19.96 7.55 20.91
C LYS A 278 -20.00 6.57 19.74
N PHE A 279 -18.82 6.25 19.23
CA PHE A 279 -18.69 5.21 18.22
C PHE A 279 -17.46 4.34 18.49
N ARG A 280 -17.44 3.16 17.87
CA ARG A 280 -16.30 2.25 17.85
C ARG A 280 -15.91 1.93 16.42
N LEU A 281 -14.62 1.90 16.15
CA LEU A 281 -14.03 1.24 15.00
C LEU A 281 -13.48 -0.10 15.46
N GLN A 282 -14.11 -1.17 15.01
CA GLN A 282 -13.80 -2.53 15.44
C GLN A 282 -13.24 -3.36 14.29
N THR A 283 -12.24 -4.19 14.56
CA THR A 283 -11.56 -5.05 13.59
C THR A 283 -10.81 -6.18 14.30
N ASN A 284 -10.35 -7.18 13.55
CA ASN A 284 -9.33 -8.12 14.01
C ASN A 284 -8.03 -8.01 13.18
N LEU A 285 -7.88 -6.95 12.38
CA LEU A 285 -6.65 -6.65 11.65
C LEU A 285 -5.67 -5.86 12.50
N GLU A 286 -4.38 -5.96 12.21
CA GLU A 286 -3.34 -5.13 12.82
C GLU A 286 -3.35 -3.73 12.17
N ILE A 287 -4.34 -2.90 12.56
CA ILE A 287 -4.46 -1.51 12.14
C ILE A 287 -3.96 -0.59 13.25
N TYR A 288 -2.99 0.24 12.92
CA TYR A 288 -2.30 1.15 13.83
C TYR A 288 -2.70 2.58 13.50
N TRP A 289 -3.45 3.22 14.41
CA TRP A 289 -3.90 4.60 14.25
C TRP A 289 -2.86 5.58 14.78
N ASP A 290 -2.47 6.55 13.94
CA ASP A 290 -1.63 7.71 14.26
C ASP A 290 -2.48 8.94 14.59
N ARG A 291 -3.60 9.09 13.87
CA ARG A 291 -4.54 10.18 14.09
C ARG A 291 -5.98 9.75 13.87
N LEU A 292 -6.86 10.18 14.79
CA LEU A 292 -8.31 10.14 14.61
C LEU A 292 -8.86 11.54 14.85
N ALA A 293 -9.53 12.09 13.85
CA ALA A 293 -10.03 13.45 13.87
C ALA A 293 -11.40 13.54 13.19
N TRP A 294 -12.14 14.59 13.48
CA TRP A 294 -13.35 14.92 12.75
C TRP A 294 -13.15 16.15 11.87
N ALA A 295 -13.88 16.20 10.78
CA ALA A 295 -13.91 17.34 9.88
C ALA A 295 -15.29 17.51 9.26
N VAL A 296 -15.57 18.72 8.78
CA VAL A 296 -16.78 19.00 8.01
C VAL A 296 -16.38 19.01 6.53
N PRO A 297 -17.00 18.19 5.67
CA PRO A 297 -16.74 18.25 4.24
C PRO A 297 -17.18 19.60 3.67
N LEU A 298 -16.42 20.10 2.72
CA LEU A 298 -16.66 21.33 1.99
C LEU A 298 -17.03 20.99 0.54
N GLY A 299 -17.73 21.90 -0.12
CA GLY A 299 -18.03 21.72 -1.55
C GLY A 299 -16.80 21.89 -2.44
N ASP A 300 -16.83 21.30 -3.62
CA ASP A 300 -15.70 21.26 -4.56
C ASP A 300 -15.26 22.67 -5.01
N SER A 301 -16.14 23.66 -4.92
CA SER A 301 -15.84 25.05 -5.30
C SER A 301 -14.77 25.74 -4.45
N VAL A 302 -14.35 25.12 -3.33
CA VAL A 302 -13.28 25.68 -2.48
C VAL A 302 -11.88 25.32 -2.98
N MET A 303 -11.75 24.44 -3.95
CA MET A 303 -10.47 24.01 -4.48
C MET A 303 -10.41 24.16 -6.01
N THR A 304 -9.19 24.32 -6.51
CA THR A 304 -8.90 24.32 -7.94
C THR A 304 -7.98 23.15 -8.24
N ILE A 305 -8.40 22.28 -9.16
CA ILE A 305 -7.63 21.09 -9.54
C ILE A 305 -7.02 21.34 -10.92
N GLN A 306 -5.71 21.15 -11.03
CA GLN A 306 -4.95 21.34 -12.27
C GLN A 306 -4.12 20.10 -12.56
N SER A 307 -4.17 19.62 -13.81
CA SER A 307 -3.25 18.57 -14.28
C SER A 307 -1.82 19.12 -14.36
N VAL A 308 -0.87 18.35 -13.88
CA VAL A 308 0.56 18.67 -13.97
C VAL A 308 1.17 17.81 -15.08
N PRO A 309 1.69 18.42 -16.18
CA PRO A 309 2.24 17.65 -17.29
C PRO A 309 3.43 16.80 -16.86
N LEU A 310 3.45 15.55 -17.33
CA LEU A 310 4.64 14.70 -17.21
C LEU A 310 5.66 15.14 -18.27
N ASP A 311 6.84 15.57 -17.81
CA ASP A 311 7.95 15.98 -18.70
C ASP A 311 8.83 14.78 -19.05
N ARG A 312 9.04 13.88 -18.08
CA ARG A 312 9.94 12.74 -18.28
C ARG A 312 9.61 11.59 -17.39
N ALA A 313 9.69 10.36 -17.93
CA ALA A 313 9.66 9.13 -17.14
C ALA A 313 10.79 8.18 -17.55
N ARG A 314 11.56 7.67 -16.57
CA ARG A 314 12.68 6.77 -16.81
C ARG A 314 12.68 5.61 -15.82
N LEU A 315 12.89 4.40 -16.33
CA LEU A 315 13.16 3.22 -15.51
C LEU A 315 14.67 3.01 -15.37
N ARG A 316 15.13 2.70 -14.15
CA ARG A 316 16.51 2.29 -13.89
C ARG A 316 16.59 1.25 -12.78
N TYR A 317 17.72 0.55 -12.69
CA TYR A 317 18.05 -0.17 -11.46
C TYR A 317 18.63 0.82 -10.44
N ARG A 318 18.12 0.75 -9.21
CA ARG A 318 18.60 1.57 -8.10
C ARG A 318 19.24 0.72 -6.99
N GLY A 319 18.69 -0.43 -6.71
CA GLY A 319 18.92 -1.23 -5.51
C GLY A 319 17.86 -0.94 -4.44
N PHE A 320 18.13 -1.30 -3.20
CA PHE A 320 17.19 -1.30 -2.09
C PHE A 320 17.52 -0.20 -1.09
N SER A 321 16.51 0.49 -0.63
CA SER A 321 16.63 1.50 0.42
C SER A 321 17.07 0.85 1.74
N GLN A 322 17.91 1.56 2.51
CA GLN A 322 18.03 1.22 3.91
C GLN A 322 16.72 1.56 4.61
N VAL A 323 16.22 0.65 5.42
CA VAL A 323 14.96 0.84 6.15
C VAL A 323 15.23 0.85 7.64
N THR A 324 14.49 1.69 8.35
CA THR A 324 14.32 1.50 9.79
C THR A 324 13.42 0.29 9.97
N GLU A 325 13.87 -0.70 10.70
CA GLU A 325 13.10 -1.91 10.97
C GLU A 325 11.78 -1.56 11.66
N ALA A 326 10.73 -2.22 11.20
CA ALA A 326 9.43 -2.12 11.85
C ALA A 326 9.51 -2.74 13.25
N ASP A 327 9.13 -1.99 14.25
CA ASP A 327 8.92 -2.50 15.59
C ASP A 327 7.50 -3.06 15.78
N ALA A 328 7.06 -3.21 17.02
CA ALA A 328 5.74 -3.71 17.33
C ALA A 328 4.59 -2.82 16.79
N SER A 329 4.83 -1.53 16.61
CA SER A 329 3.79 -0.54 16.36
C SER A 329 4.07 0.40 15.18
N SER A 330 5.26 0.37 14.59
CA SER A 330 5.66 1.23 13.48
C SER A 330 5.87 0.43 12.18
N PRO A 331 5.58 1.01 11.00
CA PRO A 331 5.93 0.41 9.71
C PRO A 331 7.42 0.57 9.43
N GLU A 332 7.93 -0.20 8.47
CA GLU A 332 9.24 0.09 7.89
C GLU A 332 9.22 1.49 7.26
N VAL A 333 10.22 2.30 7.56
CA VAL A 333 10.41 3.62 6.98
C VAL A 333 11.70 3.62 6.17
N PRO A 334 11.63 3.76 4.84
CA PRO A 334 12.81 3.75 4.00
C PRO A 334 13.52 5.12 4.00
N ASP A 335 14.85 5.07 3.94
CA ASP A 335 15.69 6.21 3.64
C ASP A 335 16.12 6.15 2.17
N TYR A 336 15.64 7.08 1.35
CA TYR A 336 15.97 7.12 -0.07
C TYR A 336 17.48 7.37 -0.31
N HIS A 337 18.14 8.11 0.53
CA HIS A 337 19.55 8.50 0.33
C HIS A 337 20.55 7.45 0.82
N ALA A 338 20.10 6.50 1.60
CA ALA A 338 20.89 5.38 2.07
C ALA A 338 20.47 4.08 1.37
N LEU A 339 21.38 3.43 0.68
CA LEU A 339 21.17 2.11 0.10
C LEU A 339 21.54 1.04 1.11
N GLY A 340 20.59 0.16 1.42
CA GLY A 340 20.81 -1.05 2.20
C GLY A 340 21.53 -2.14 1.40
N GLY A 341 21.40 -2.10 0.07
CA GLY A 341 22.10 -3.01 -0.83
C GLY A 341 21.78 -2.74 -2.30
N THR A 342 22.69 -3.23 -3.16
CA THR A 342 22.51 -3.20 -4.63
C THR A 342 22.51 -4.60 -5.25
N SER A 343 22.70 -5.62 -4.44
CA SER A 343 22.52 -7.03 -4.83
C SER A 343 21.05 -7.40 -4.71
N GLN A 344 20.58 -8.33 -5.53
CA GLN A 344 19.19 -8.79 -5.45
C GLN A 344 18.89 -9.41 -4.09
N MET A 345 17.92 -8.85 -3.38
CA MET A 345 17.50 -9.30 -2.05
C MET A 345 16.39 -10.34 -2.10
N TRP A 346 15.71 -10.46 -3.22
CA TRP A 346 14.52 -11.28 -3.40
C TRP A 346 14.66 -12.17 -4.62
N ARG A 347 14.05 -13.36 -4.58
CA ARG A 347 13.98 -14.22 -5.75
C ARG A 347 13.07 -13.57 -6.79
N ASP A 348 13.66 -13.30 -7.97
CA ASP A 348 12.93 -12.67 -9.07
C ASP A 348 11.83 -13.60 -9.62
N LEU A 349 10.73 -13.02 -10.07
CA LEU A 349 9.77 -13.70 -10.93
C LEU A 349 10.37 -13.80 -12.34
N VAL A 350 10.35 -15.01 -12.90
CA VAL A 350 10.96 -15.26 -14.21
C VAL A 350 10.13 -14.65 -15.33
N GLY A 351 10.78 -13.90 -16.21
CA GLY A 351 10.12 -13.37 -17.41
C GLY A 351 10.76 -12.12 -17.98
N TYR A 352 10.02 -11.48 -18.88
CA TYR A 352 10.45 -10.25 -19.52
C TYR A 352 9.97 -9.03 -18.74
N TYR A 353 10.91 -8.14 -18.47
CA TYR A 353 10.69 -6.85 -17.81
C TYR A 353 11.00 -5.70 -18.75
N THR A 354 10.52 -4.52 -18.41
CA THR A 354 10.83 -3.32 -19.16
C THR A 354 12.32 -3.00 -19.11
N ARG A 355 12.88 -2.65 -20.26
CA ARG A 355 14.27 -2.18 -20.38
C ARG A 355 14.48 -0.87 -19.62
N TYR A 356 15.70 -0.61 -19.20
CA TYR A 356 16.05 0.67 -18.61
C TYR A 356 16.05 1.79 -19.66
N GLY A 357 15.80 3.00 -19.21
CA GLY A 357 15.75 4.21 -20.01
C GLY A 357 14.36 4.83 -20.03
N ASP A 358 14.04 5.51 -21.09
CA ASP A 358 12.79 6.23 -21.29
C ASP A 358 11.60 5.25 -21.39
N VAL A 359 10.54 5.53 -20.59
CA VAL A 359 9.30 4.75 -20.48
C VAL A 359 8.05 5.65 -20.48
N GLU A 360 8.17 6.93 -20.77
CA GLU A 360 7.09 7.91 -20.71
C GLU A 360 5.86 7.45 -21.53
N SER A 361 6.08 6.93 -22.73
CA SER A 361 4.99 6.47 -23.60
C SER A 361 4.21 5.26 -23.06
N LEU A 362 4.77 4.51 -22.11
CA LEU A 362 4.09 3.40 -21.44
C LEU A 362 3.25 3.84 -20.25
N LEU A 363 3.41 5.09 -19.80
CA LEU A 363 2.73 5.63 -18.61
C LEU A 363 1.69 6.71 -18.96
N ALA A 364 1.48 6.98 -20.25
CA ALA A 364 0.68 8.11 -20.73
C ALA A 364 -0.83 7.88 -20.61
N GLN A 365 -1.28 6.64 -20.67
CA GLN A 365 -2.70 6.29 -20.65
C GLN A 365 -2.90 4.84 -20.19
N VAL A 366 -4.12 4.53 -19.74
CA VAL A 366 -4.54 3.18 -19.34
C VAL A 366 -4.81 2.37 -20.61
N ASP A 367 -3.91 1.44 -20.98
CA ASP A 367 -4.01 0.69 -22.25
C ASP A 367 -3.36 -0.71 -22.24
N ASP A 368 -3.02 -1.24 -21.08
CA ASP A 368 -2.36 -2.54 -20.87
C ASP A 368 -0.94 -2.62 -21.47
N ARG A 369 -0.23 -1.48 -21.66
CA ARG A 369 1.15 -1.45 -22.17
C ARG A 369 2.22 -1.15 -21.14
N TYR A 370 1.93 -1.26 -19.94
CA TYR A 370 2.57 -0.91 -18.69
C TYR A 370 4.10 -1.05 -18.63
N VAL A 371 4.70 -0.34 -17.68
CA VAL A 371 6.08 -0.57 -17.22
C VAL A 371 6.09 -1.75 -16.26
N ILE A 372 6.88 -2.79 -16.56
CA ILE A 372 7.09 -3.94 -15.68
C ILE A 372 8.33 -3.69 -14.84
N VAL A 373 8.12 -3.48 -13.54
CA VAL A 373 9.13 -3.12 -12.55
C VAL A 373 9.49 -4.33 -11.72
N ASN A 374 10.79 -4.60 -11.60
CA ASN A 374 11.30 -5.65 -10.72
C ASN A 374 11.75 -5.08 -9.38
N ALA A 375 11.94 -5.93 -8.38
CA ALA A 375 12.58 -5.57 -7.13
C ALA A 375 13.98 -4.97 -7.38
N GLY A 376 14.25 -3.81 -6.77
CA GLY A 376 15.47 -3.01 -7.00
C GLY A 376 15.37 -1.98 -8.13
N ASP A 377 14.31 -2.02 -8.94
CA ASP A 377 14.07 -1.01 -9.97
C ASP A 377 13.42 0.26 -9.41
N GLU A 378 13.57 1.36 -10.13
CA GLU A 378 12.98 2.67 -9.81
C GLU A 378 12.42 3.32 -11.08
N ILE A 379 11.18 3.81 -11.03
CA ILE A 379 10.63 4.75 -12.00
C ILE A 379 10.90 6.17 -11.49
N GLN A 380 11.60 6.95 -12.29
CA GLN A 380 11.83 8.37 -12.07
C GLN A 380 10.80 9.17 -12.87
N LEU A 381 10.01 9.99 -12.18
CA LEU A 381 8.97 10.83 -12.76
C LEU A 381 9.33 12.29 -12.53
N GLN A 382 9.37 13.08 -13.60
CA GLN A 382 9.54 14.52 -13.55
C GLN A 382 8.32 15.18 -14.19
N PHE A 383 7.69 16.08 -13.44
CA PHE A 383 6.52 16.83 -13.89
C PHE A 383 6.87 18.31 -13.96
N GLU A 384 6.29 19.04 -14.91
CA GLU A 384 6.49 20.47 -15.07
C GLU A 384 6.01 21.26 -13.84
N ALA A 385 6.82 22.18 -13.34
CA ALA A 385 6.39 23.00 -12.21
C ALA A 385 5.29 23.98 -12.65
N LEU A 386 4.24 24.05 -11.84
CA LEU A 386 3.19 25.05 -12.02
C LEU A 386 3.58 26.39 -11.38
N PRO A 387 3.03 27.50 -11.87
CA PRO A 387 3.18 28.81 -11.22
C PRO A 387 2.81 28.78 -9.74
N ASP A 388 3.37 29.70 -8.97
CA ASP A 388 3.04 29.90 -7.55
C ASP A 388 1.51 30.07 -7.37
N PRO A 389 0.87 29.34 -6.45
CA PRO A 389 -0.55 29.46 -6.18
C PRO A 389 -0.97 30.76 -5.48
N GLY A 390 -0.02 31.65 -5.16
CA GLY A 390 -0.27 32.93 -4.49
C GLY A 390 -0.67 32.76 -3.02
N GLU A 391 -1.85 33.26 -2.65
CA GLU A 391 -2.37 33.15 -1.28
C GLU A 391 -2.96 31.77 -0.95
N GLN A 392 -2.98 30.86 -1.89
CA GLN A 392 -3.49 29.49 -1.69
C GLN A 392 -2.38 28.53 -1.28
N VAL A 393 -2.79 27.46 -0.63
CA VAL A 393 -1.92 26.31 -0.35
C VAL A 393 -2.07 25.32 -1.50
N ARG A 394 -0.96 24.73 -1.95
CA ARG A 394 -0.97 23.68 -2.96
C ARG A 394 -0.64 22.35 -2.33
N ASP A 395 -1.55 21.39 -2.47
CA ASP A 395 -1.32 19.97 -2.26
C ASP A 395 -1.35 19.23 -3.60
N PHE A 396 -0.96 17.96 -3.62
CA PHE A 396 -0.94 17.16 -4.84
C PHE A 396 -1.62 15.81 -4.61
N VAL A 397 -2.13 15.23 -5.71
CA VAL A 397 -2.59 13.85 -5.75
C VAL A 397 -1.87 13.14 -6.89
N LEU A 398 -1.07 12.12 -6.54
CA LEU A 398 -0.52 11.19 -7.50
C LEU A 398 -1.58 10.12 -7.77
N LYS A 399 -1.91 9.95 -9.04
CA LYS A 399 -2.84 8.95 -9.53
C LYS A 399 -2.07 7.93 -10.33
N GLY A 400 -2.45 6.67 -10.25
CA GLY A 400 -1.89 5.65 -11.09
C GLY A 400 -2.81 4.47 -11.25
N ASP A 401 -2.54 3.70 -12.27
CA ASP A 401 -3.24 2.47 -12.59
C ASP A 401 -2.22 1.34 -12.77
N GLY A 402 -2.56 0.14 -12.33
CA GLY A 402 -1.67 -0.99 -12.47
C GLY A 402 -1.97 -2.14 -11.51
N TRP A 403 -1.04 -3.06 -11.46
CA TRP A 403 -1.14 -4.30 -10.68
C TRP A 403 0.15 -4.60 -9.95
N VAL A 404 0.02 -5.36 -8.87
CA VAL A 404 1.15 -5.93 -8.12
C VAL A 404 1.03 -7.43 -8.06
N LYS A 405 2.15 -8.13 -8.22
CA LYS A 405 2.26 -9.58 -8.06
C LYS A 405 3.38 -9.90 -7.11
N ASP A 406 3.05 -10.47 -5.96
CA ASP A 406 4.06 -10.87 -4.99
C ASP A 406 4.69 -12.23 -5.33
N GLY A 407 5.91 -12.45 -4.83
CA GLY A 407 6.62 -13.72 -4.94
C GLY A 407 6.27 -14.74 -3.86
N ASP A 408 5.20 -14.54 -3.07
CA ASP A 408 4.79 -15.47 -2.04
C ASP A 408 4.48 -16.84 -2.62
N TYR A 409 4.97 -17.90 -1.95
CA TYR A 409 4.85 -19.28 -2.41
C TYR A 409 3.40 -19.71 -2.70
N ASN A 410 2.43 -19.20 -1.95
CA ASN A 410 1.01 -19.52 -2.14
C ASN A 410 0.29 -18.56 -3.10
N THR A 411 0.91 -17.48 -3.55
CA THR A 411 0.35 -16.62 -4.59
C THR A 411 0.33 -17.37 -5.93
N ALA A 412 -0.78 -17.29 -6.64
CA ALA A 412 -0.91 -17.98 -7.92
C ALA A 412 0.12 -17.44 -8.93
N PHE A 413 0.86 -18.36 -9.56
CA PHE A 413 1.91 -18.05 -10.54
C PHE A 413 3.04 -17.15 -10.01
N SER A 414 3.36 -17.22 -8.73
CA SER A 414 4.34 -16.35 -8.05
C SER A 414 5.79 -16.53 -8.51
N THR A 415 6.08 -17.51 -9.36
CA THR A 415 7.43 -17.75 -9.89
C THR A 415 7.67 -17.16 -11.27
N THR A 416 6.64 -16.57 -11.89
CA THR A 416 6.71 -16.04 -13.25
C THR A 416 5.99 -14.71 -13.38
N VAL A 417 6.42 -13.87 -14.30
CA VAL A 417 5.73 -12.64 -14.71
C VAL A 417 4.36 -12.95 -15.33
N LEU A 418 4.24 -14.13 -16.00
CA LEU A 418 2.98 -14.56 -16.62
C LEU A 418 1.97 -15.11 -15.57
N PRO A 419 0.66 -15.06 -15.88
CA PRO A 419 0.02 -14.39 -17.00
C PRO A 419 0.10 -12.87 -16.86
N LEU A 420 0.11 -12.16 -17.98
CA LEU A 420 0.13 -10.70 -18.00
C LEU A 420 -1.24 -10.15 -17.58
N PRO A 421 -1.31 -9.15 -16.71
CA PRO A 421 -2.58 -8.54 -16.33
C PRO A 421 -3.17 -7.72 -17.48
N ALA A 422 -4.49 -7.57 -17.47
CA ALA A 422 -5.19 -6.69 -18.38
C ALA A 422 -6.51 -6.22 -17.76
N HIS A 423 -6.95 -5.02 -18.14
CA HIS A 423 -8.28 -4.52 -17.80
C HIS A 423 -9.37 -5.46 -18.35
N GLY A 424 -10.39 -5.66 -17.53
CA GLY A 424 -11.49 -6.59 -17.85
C GLY A 424 -11.21 -8.07 -17.58
N VAL A 425 -10.00 -8.45 -17.19
CA VAL A 425 -9.68 -9.80 -16.71
C VAL A 425 -9.83 -9.82 -15.19
N LEU A 426 -10.88 -10.47 -14.72
CA LEU A 426 -11.21 -10.53 -13.29
C LEU A 426 -10.67 -11.78 -12.57
N SER A 427 -10.21 -12.78 -13.32
CA SER A 427 -9.71 -14.05 -12.79
C SER A 427 -8.27 -14.29 -13.20
N TYR A 428 -7.45 -14.70 -12.24
CA TYR A 428 -6.03 -14.94 -12.40
C TYR A 428 -5.72 -16.43 -12.11
N ASP A 429 -6.50 -17.32 -12.73
CA ASP A 429 -6.52 -18.76 -12.44
C ASP A 429 -5.84 -19.63 -13.52
N ARG A 430 -5.46 -19.05 -14.66
CA ARG A 430 -4.80 -19.75 -15.77
C ARG A 430 -3.64 -18.93 -16.31
N ALA A 431 -2.49 -19.59 -16.51
CA ALA A 431 -1.35 -19.00 -17.20
C ALA A 431 -1.24 -19.57 -18.63
N PRO A 432 -0.82 -18.77 -19.62
CA PRO A 432 -0.41 -19.29 -20.90
C PRO A 432 0.85 -20.15 -20.76
N GLU A 433 1.07 -21.07 -21.70
CA GLU A 433 2.30 -21.91 -21.70
C GLU A 433 3.54 -21.08 -22.04
N THR A 434 3.38 -20.12 -22.95
CA THR A 434 4.45 -19.23 -23.42
C THR A 434 4.00 -17.79 -23.44
N LEU A 435 4.94 -16.85 -23.54
CA LEU A 435 4.66 -15.44 -23.70
C LEU A 435 3.85 -15.17 -24.98
N GLU A 436 4.20 -15.87 -26.07
CA GLU A 436 3.54 -15.72 -27.38
C GLU A 436 2.06 -16.15 -27.34
N ASP A 437 1.67 -16.94 -26.35
CA ASP A 437 0.27 -17.35 -26.16
C ASP A 437 -0.55 -16.34 -25.35
N ASP A 438 0.12 -15.44 -24.63
CA ASP A 438 -0.53 -14.44 -23.81
C ASP A 438 -1.33 -13.43 -24.64
N PRO A 439 -2.59 -13.15 -24.31
CA PRO A 439 -3.42 -12.20 -25.06
C PRO A 439 -2.89 -10.75 -25.04
N VAL A 440 -2.27 -10.32 -23.96
CA VAL A 440 -1.70 -8.97 -23.84
C VAL A 440 -0.51 -8.82 -24.75
N PHE A 441 0.39 -9.81 -24.73
CA PHE A 441 1.52 -9.87 -25.67
C PHE A 441 1.06 -9.81 -27.14
N LYS A 442 0.06 -10.62 -27.51
CA LYS A 442 -0.46 -10.67 -28.89
C LYS A 442 -1.00 -9.33 -29.35
N ARG A 443 -1.64 -8.57 -28.47
CA ARG A 443 -2.17 -7.23 -28.80
C ARG A 443 -1.07 -6.18 -28.95
N ASN A 444 0.02 -6.30 -28.19
CA ASN A 444 1.05 -5.29 -28.02
C ASN A 444 2.45 -5.80 -28.45
N ALA A 445 2.54 -6.72 -29.41
CA ALA A 445 3.79 -7.42 -29.74
C ALA A 445 4.93 -6.48 -30.18
N GLU A 446 4.63 -5.35 -30.86
CA GLU A 446 5.64 -4.36 -31.26
C GLU A 446 6.23 -3.63 -30.03
N ASP A 447 5.38 -3.25 -29.07
CA ASP A 447 5.83 -2.61 -27.83
C ASP A 447 6.67 -3.57 -26.98
N TRP A 448 6.32 -4.87 -26.97
CA TRP A 448 7.13 -5.88 -26.29
C TRP A 448 8.53 -5.96 -26.85
N GLN A 449 8.68 -5.99 -28.19
CA GLN A 449 9.99 -5.99 -28.85
C GLN A 449 10.79 -4.72 -28.56
N ARG A 450 10.13 -3.59 -28.39
CA ARG A 450 10.75 -2.30 -28.12
C ARG A 450 11.10 -2.08 -26.66
N PHE A 451 10.22 -2.43 -25.73
CA PHE A 451 10.31 -2.04 -24.34
C PHE A 451 10.59 -3.21 -23.38
N HIS A 452 10.00 -4.40 -23.57
CA HIS A 452 10.10 -5.51 -22.61
C HIS A 452 11.16 -6.52 -23.05
N THR A 453 12.40 -6.06 -23.10
CA THR A 453 13.54 -6.85 -23.63
C THR A 453 14.48 -7.38 -22.56
N ARG A 454 14.25 -7.04 -21.31
CA ARG A 454 15.08 -7.47 -20.17
C ARG A 454 14.53 -8.79 -19.60
N TYR A 455 15.15 -9.90 -19.97
CA TYR A 455 14.78 -11.21 -19.42
C TYR A 455 15.46 -11.41 -18.07
N VAL A 456 14.66 -11.72 -17.04
CA VAL A 456 15.08 -11.89 -15.65
C VAL A 456 14.88 -13.34 -15.23
N THR A 457 15.87 -13.88 -14.53
CA THR A 457 15.86 -15.20 -13.91
C THR A 457 16.29 -15.08 -12.45
N PRO A 458 16.07 -16.08 -11.60
CA PRO A 458 16.52 -16.03 -10.21
C PRO A 458 18.03 -16.10 -10.02
N ASP A 459 18.83 -16.21 -11.09
CA ASP A 459 20.29 -16.35 -11.03
C ASP A 459 20.99 -15.22 -10.24
N TRP A 460 20.46 -14.01 -10.29
CA TRP A 460 21.02 -12.88 -9.54
C TRP A 460 20.84 -13.04 -8.04
N PHE A 461 19.67 -13.45 -7.61
CA PHE A 461 19.38 -13.76 -6.22
C PHE A 461 20.23 -14.95 -5.72
N ASP A 462 20.34 -16.02 -6.52
CA ASP A 462 21.17 -17.19 -6.20
C ASP A 462 22.64 -16.84 -6.07
N ARG A 463 23.14 -15.93 -6.92
CA ARG A 463 24.51 -15.40 -6.81
C ARG A 463 24.69 -14.53 -5.56
N ALA A 464 23.72 -13.66 -5.24
CA ALA A 464 23.77 -12.85 -4.04
C ALA A 464 23.84 -13.71 -2.78
N LEU A 465 22.99 -14.75 -2.67
CA LEU A 465 23.04 -15.71 -1.56
C LEU A 465 24.39 -16.43 -1.42
N ARG A 466 25.11 -16.68 -2.53
CA ARG A 466 26.42 -17.33 -2.51
C ARG A 466 27.55 -16.37 -2.14
N ASN A 467 27.44 -15.10 -2.52
CA ASN A 467 28.47 -14.08 -2.30
C ASN A 467 28.44 -13.47 -0.90
N ASP A 468 27.30 -13.48 -0.22
CA ASP A 468 27.16 -13.05 1.18
C ASP A 468 27.66 -14.08 2.21
N ARG A 469 28.43 -15.08 1.78
CA ARG A 469 29.12 -15.99 2.70
C ARG A 469 30.33 -15.25 3.31
N PRO A 470 30.46 -15.20 4.65
CA PRO A 470 31.63 -14.67 5.31
C PRO A 470 32.87 -15.56 5.05
#